data_bcce7b389241b2a37508a81b6916a59b
#
_entry.id   bcce7b389241b2a37508a81b6916a59b
#
_cell.length_a   1.000
_cell.length_b   1.000
_cell.length_c   1.000
_cell.angle_alpha   90.00
_cell.angle_beta   90.00
_cell.angle_gamma   90.00
#
_symmetry.space_group_name_H-M   'P 1'
#
loop_
_entity.id
_entity.type
_entity.pdbx_description
1 polymer ?
#
loop_
_entity_poly.entity_id
_entity_poly.type
_entity_poly.pdbx_seq_one_letter_code
_entity_poly.pdbx_strand_id
1 'polypeptide(L)'
;LGATHEFIDIDEKTYCMNPDLLDVSDYSTKVILPVHMYGNACDMPSIISKKSINTTVIEDCSQAHGTRINGKHVGTFGKAGTFSFYPGKGIGAFGDAGCIITDDEGLAKELKEQRSWKENDVGFNFRMANVNARFLSLKLKYYPEVLKAKKEIAKYYDEHLDYCHVDKGVEHSYHIYPILHRDRENLIRRCNEELQLKKHYDKPVHHNPAFHFTSSKCSYCSAEEKTDFDLPITDKISK
;
A
#
# COMPACT_ATOMS: atom_id res chain seq x y z
N LEU A 1 -9.17 8.44 -14.91
CA LEU A 1 -10.21 7.41 -15.01
C LEU A 1 -11.62 7.98 -14.71
N GLY A 2 -11.73 9.23 -14.23
CA GLY A 2 -12.99 9.87 -13.95
C GLY A 2 -13.75 9.38 -12.70
N ALA A 3 -13.13 8.54 -11.88
CA ALA A 3 -13.69 8.15 -10.59
C ALA A 3 -13.45 9.24 -9.53
N THR A 4 -14.43 9.48 -8.68
CA THR A 4 -14.24 10.24 -7.44
C THR A 4 -13.57 9.36 -6.39
N HIS A 5 -12.85 9.98 -5.48
CA HIS A 5 -12.19 9.26 -4.39
C HIS A 5 -12.64 9.83 -3.03
N GLU A 6 -12.58 8.97 -2.04
CA GLU A 6 -12.78 9.31 -0.64
C GLU A 6 -11.62 8.70 0.15
N PHE A 7 -11.07 9.47 1.09
CA PHE A 7 -10.03 8.98 1.97
C PHE A 7 -10.66 8.47 3.27
N ILE A 8 -10.17 7.34 3.74
CA ILE A 8 -10.50 6.79 5.06
C ILE A 8 -9.26 6.97 5.94
N ASP A 9 -9.43 7.55 7.12
CA ASP A 9 -8.32 7.74 8.05
C ASP A 9 -7.73 6.39 8.51
N ILE A 10 -6.50 6.45 8.96
CA ILE A 10 -5.76 5.27 9.41
C ILE A 10 -6.07 4.96 10.88
N ASP A 11 -5.82 3.73 11.28
CA ASP A 11 -5.67 3.34 12.67
C ASP A 11 -4.32 3.83 13.21
N GLU A 12 -4.34 4.46 14.38
CA GLU A 12 -3.15 5.10 14.98
C GLU A 12 -2.04 4.10 15.33
N LYS A 13 -2.40 2.83 15.54
CA LYS A 13 -1.47 1.79 15.98
C LYS A 13 -0.84 1.06 14.80
N THR A 14 -1.63 0.74 13.80
CA THR A 14 -1.20 -0.09 12.66
C THR A 14 -0.76 0.74 11.46
N TYR A 15 -1.13 2.03 11.40
CA TYR A 15 -0.96 2.95 10.26
C TYR A 15 -1.63 2.47 8.97
N CYS A 16 -2.50 1.49 9.06
CA CYS A 16 -3.31 0.99 7.97
C CYS A 16 -4.71 1.60 8.01
N MET A 17 -5.47 1.47 6.91
CA MET A 17 -6.87 1.92 6.84
C MET A 17 -7.65 1.42 8.06
N ASN A 18 -8.36 2.35 8.74
CA ASN A 18 -9.22 1.99 9.85
C ASN A 18 -10.58 1.48 9.32
N PRO A 19 -10.88 0.18 9.45
CA PRO A 19 -12.12 -0.36 8.93
C PRO A 19 -13.36 0.17 9.66
N ASP A 20 -13.23 0.71 10.87
CA ASP A 20 -14.39 1.24 11.62
C ASP A 20 -14.92 2.55 11.03
N LEU A 21 -14.08 3.25 10.26
CA LEU A 21 -14.46 4.47 9.54
C LEU A 21 -14.99 4.18 8.12
N LEU A 22 -14.96 2.91 7.69
CA LEU A 22 -15.44 2.53 6.36
C LEU A 22 -16.97 2.49 6.34
N ASP A 23 -17.57 3.42 5.60
CA ASP A 23 -19.00 3.45 5.30
C ASP A 23 -19.23 3.17 3.82
N VAL A 24 -19.98 2.12 3.52
CA VAL A 24 -20.37 1.72 2.17
C VAL A 24 -21.90 1.59 2.05
N SER A 25 -22.64 2.21 2.97
CA SER A 25 -24.11 2.08 3.09
C SER A 25 -24.85 2.69 1.90
N ASP A 26 -24.28 3.68 1.25
CA ASP A 26 -24.88 4.39 0.12
C ASP A 26 -24.78 3.65 -1.22
N TYR A 27 -24.10 2.51 -1.26
CA TYR A 27 -23.85 1.70 -2.47
C TYR A 27 -23.10 2.43 -3.62
N SER A 28 -22.65 3.67 -3.41
CA SER A 28 -21.90 4.44 -4.40
C SER A 28 -20.47 3.95 -4.55
N THR A 29 -19.88 3.44 -3.46
CA THR A 29 -18.52 2.93 -3.43
C THR A 29 -18.34 1.70 -4.33
N LYS A 30 -17.53 1.84 -5.38
CA LYS A 30 -17.23 0.75 -6.34
C LYS A 30 -15.98 -0.03 -5.98
N VAL A 31 -14.98 0.65 -5.40
CA VAL A 31 -13.68 0.05 -5.05
C VAL A 31 -13.24 0.51 -3.67
N ILE A 32 -12.77 -0.42 -2.85
CA ILE A 32 -12.01 -0.16 -1.63
C ILE A 32 -10.57 -0.54 -1.94
N LEU A 33 -9.63 0.38 -1.62
CA LEU A 33 -8.20 0.22 -1.88
C LEU A 33 -7.42 0.28 -0.54
N PRO A 34 -7.37 -0.80 0.24
CA PRO A 34 -6.54 -0.87 1.43
C PRO A 34 -5.06 -0.93 1.05
N VAL A 35 -4.24 -0.12 1.74
CA VAL A 35 -2.79 -0.11 1.59
C VAL A 35 -2.15 -0.78 2.80
N HIS A 36 -1.42 -1.87 2.59
CA HIS A 36 -0.66 -2.57 3.61
C HIS A 36 0.63 -1.83 3.92
N MET A 37 0.53 -0.82 4.81
CA MET A 37 1.59 0.16 5.04
C MET A 37 2.79 -0.45 5.79
N TYR A 38 3.99 -0.07 5.41
CA TYR A 38 5.29 -0.43 6.04
C TYR A 38 5.60 -1.93 6.10
N GLY A 39 4.75 -2.78 5.56
CA GLY A 39 4.84 -4.23 5.67
C GLY A 39 3.91 -4.82 6.73
N ASN A 40 3.08 -3.97 7.37
CA ASN A 40 1.94 -4.38 8.19
C ASN A 40 0.76 -4.81 7.30
N ALA A 41 -0.33 -5.25 7.89
CA ALA A 41 -1.55 -5.60 7.17
C ALA A 41 -2.73 -4.76 7.63
N CYS A 42 -3.57 -4.30 6.70
CA CYS A 42 -4.92 -3.85 7.02
C CYS A 42 -5.72 -5.01 7.62
N ASP A 43 -6.70 -4.71 8.47
CA ASP A 43 -7.67 -5.71 8.93
C ASP A 43 -8.60 -6.13 7.77
N MET A 44 -8.07 -7.01 6.91
CA MET A 44 -8.79 -7.49 5.73
C MET A 44 -10.08 -8.23 6.07
N PRO A 45 -10.16 -9.08 7.13
CA PRO A 45 -11.42 -9.67 7.56
C PRO A 45 -12.51 -8.64 7.80
N SER A 46 -12.23 -7.58 8.55
CA SER A 46 -13.20 -6.50 8.83
C SER A 46 -13.58 -5.73 7.57
N ILE A 47 -12.63 -5.36 6.72
CA ILE A 47 -12.87 -4.67 5.45
C ILE A 47 -13.78 -5.52 4.54
N ILE A 48 -13.48 -6.81 4.40
CA ILE A 48 -14.29 -7.72 3.56
C ILE A 48 -15.68 -7.90 4.12
N SER A 49 -15.84 -7.96 5.44
CA SER A 49 -17.16 -8.12 6.08
C SER A 49 -18.07 -6.89 5.89
N LYS A 50 -17.47 -5.69 5.79
CA LYS A 50 -18.20 -4.42 5.65
C LYS A 50 -18.52 -4.05 4.19
N LYS A 51 -17.80 -4.61 3.20
CA LYS A 51 -18.04 -4.26 1.79
C LYS A 51 -19.45 -4.63 1.33
N SER A 52 -20.04 -3.81 0.45
CA SER A 52 -21.30 -4.18 -0.20
C SER A 52 -21.07 -5.24 -1.30
N ILE A 53 -22.17 -5.87 -1.77
CA ILE A 53 -22.12 -6.86 -2.85
C ILE A 53 -21.52 -6.27 -4.15
N ASN A 54 -21.71 -4.98 -4.38
CA ASN A 54 -21.26 -4.28 -5.57
C ASN A 54 -19.86 -3.65 -5.42
N THR A 55 -19.24 -3.77 -4.26
CA THR A 55 -17.95 -3.18 -3.96
C THR A 55 -16.84 -4.19 -4.17
N THR A 56 -15.83 -3.81 -4.94
CA THR A 56 -14.62 -4.61 -5.18
C THR A 56 -13.51 -4.15 -4.24
N VAL A 57 -12.75 -5.09 -3.68
CA VAL A 57 -11.54 -4.78 -2.91
C VAL A 57 -10.32 -5.09 -3.76
N ILE A 58 -9.40 -4.12 -3.86
CA ILE A 58 -8.10 -4.27 -4.52
C ILE A 58 -7.04 -3.90 -3.49
N GLU A 59 -6.13 -4.82 -3.19
CA GLU A 59 -5.11 -4.63 -2.16
C GLU A 59 -3.85 -3.97 -2.74
N ASP A 60 -3.38 -2.88 -2.12
CA ASP A 60 -2.03 -2.36 -2.41
C ASP A 60 -1.02 -3.02 -1.44
N CYS A 61 -0.27 -3.97 -1.96
CA CYS A 61 0.76 -4.71 -1.26
C CYS A 61 2.17 -4.21 -1.61
N SER A 62 2.32 -2.99 -2.13
CA SER A 62 3.60 -2.44 -2.60
C SER A 62 4.68 -2.38 -1.52
N GLN A 63 4.30 -2.46 -0.24
CA GLN A 63 5.20 -2.50 0.90
C GLN A 63 5.11 -3.80 1.71
N ALA A 64 4.29 -4.77 1.30
CA ALA A 64 3.90 -5.90 2.14
C ALA A 64 4.28 -7.27 1.54
N HIS A 65 5.42 -7.36 0.87
CA HIS A 65 5.94 -8.61 0.34
C HIS A 65 6.16 -9.63 1.46
N GLY A 66 5.41 -10.72 1.42
CA GLY A 66 5.50 -11.80 2.40
C GLY A 66 4.68 -11.58 3.68
N THR A 67 3.97 -10.47 3.82
CA THR A 67 3.03 -10.23 4.92
C THR A 67 1.85 -11.21 4.84
N ARG A 68 1.42 -11.72 5.99
CA ARG A 68 0.29 -12.66 6.10
C ARG A 68 -0.64 -12.28 7.24
N ILE A 69 -1.89 -12.67 7.10
CA ILE A 69 -2.91 -12.65 8.16
C ILE A 69 -3.38 -14.07 8.37
N ASN A 70 -3.14 -14.64 9.55
CA ASN A 70 -3.48 -16.04 9.88
C ASN A 70 -2.96 -17.04 8.82
N GLY A 71 -1.73 -16.84 8.36
CA GLY A 71 -1.08 -17.68 7.36
C GLY A 71 -1.48 -17.40 5.90
N LYS A 72 -2.53 -16.61 5.63
CA LYS A 72 -2.95 -16.22 4.28
C LYS A 72 -2.21 -14.96 3.83
N HIS A 73 -1.62 -14.96 2.64
CA HIS A 73 -0.90 -13.80 2.09
C HIS A 73 -1.82 -12.60 1.83
N VAL A 74 -1.37 -11.40 2.21
CA VAL A 74 -1.99 -10.16 1.71
C VAL A 74 -1.88 -10.11 0.17
N GLY A 75 -2.83 -9.42 -0.46
CA GLY A 75 -3.00 -9.42 -1.92
C GLY A 75 -3.88 -10.57 -2.44
N THR A 76 -4.32 -11.49 -1.55
CA THR A 76 -5.20 -12.61 -1.91
C THR A 76 -6.57 -12.56 -1.21
N PHE A 77 -6.85 -11.50 -0.46
CA PHE A 77 -8.14 -11.31 0.21
C PHE A 77 -9.16 -10.62 -0.69
N GLY A 78 -8.71 -9.65 -1.48
CA GLY A 78 -9.52 -8.92 -2.45
C GLY A 78 -9.59 -9.63 -3.81
N LYS A 79 -10.20 -8.94 -4.77
CA LYS A 79 -10.29 -9.40 -6.18
C LYS A 79 -8.93 -9.41 -6.87
N ALA A 80 -8.03 -8.49 -6.48
CA ALA A 80 -6.66 -8.43 -6.97
C ALA A 80 -5.74 -7.82 -5.89
N GLY A 81 -4.47 -8.16 -5.95
CA GLY A 81 -3.40 -7.55 -5.17
C GLY A 81 -2.32 -6.99 -6.09
N THR A 82 -1.83 -5.79 -5.77
CA THR A 82 -0.78 -5.10 -6.53
C THR A 82 0.52 -5.08 -5.75
N PHE A 83 1.63 -5.33 -6.41
CA PHE A 83 2.97 -5.35 -5.81
C PHE A 83 3.93 -4.48 -6.61
N SER A 84 4.71 -3.67 -5.91
CA SER A 84 5.80 -2.90 -6.50
C SER A 84 7.12 -3.65 -6.32
N PHE A 85 7.90 -3.72 -7.40
CA PHE A 85 9.27 -4.22 -7.37
C PHE A 85 10.28 -3.09 -7.64
N TYR A 86 9.94 -1.84 -7.30
CA TYR A 86 10.89 -0.74 -7.30
C TYR A 86 12.15 -1.14 -6.50
N PRO A 87 13.37 -0.71 -6.87
CA PRO A 87 14.62 -1.17 -6.27
C PRO A 87 14.68 -1.13 -4.74
N GLY A 88 14.03 -0.15 -4.11
CA GLY A 88 13.95 -0.02 -2.65
C GLY A 88 12.93 -0.91 -1.95
N LYS A 89 12.16 -1.72 -2.68
CA LYS A 89 11.15 -2.61 -2.09
C LYS A 89 11.79 -3.89 -1.52
N GLY A 90 11.04 -4.60 -0.68
CA GLY A 90 11.49 -5.85 -0.07
C GLY A 90 12.03 -6.87 -1.09
N ILE A 91 11.38 -6.96 -2.24
CA ILE A 91 11.87 -7.65 -3.43
C ILE A 91 12.00 -6.60 -4.53
N GLY A 92 13.18 -5.99 -4.67
CA GLY A 92 13.43 -4.94 -5.67
C GLY A 92 14.08 -5.47 -6.95
N ALA A 93 13.65 -4.94 -8.10
CA ALA A 93 14.25 -5.15 -9.43
C ALA A 93 15.40 -4.18 -9.69
N PHE A 94 16.00 -4.19 -10.89
CA PHE A 94 17.03 -3.23 -11.35
C PHE A 94 16.43 -1.92 -11.91
N GLY A 95 15.19 -1.62 -11.64
CA GLY A 95 14.45 -0.46 -12.11
C GLY A 95 12.97 -0.64 -11.79
N ASP A 96 12.11 0.16 -12.41
CA ASP A 96 10.67 0.08 -12.20
C ASP A 96 10.13 -1.26 -12.66
N ALA A 97 9.41 -1.91 -11.78
CA ALA A 97 8.71 -3.16 -12.03
C ALA A 97 7.58 -3.35 -11.02
N GLY A 98 6.62 -4.19 -11.35
CA GLY A 98 5.50 -4.54 -10.49
C GLY A 98 4.74 -5.74 -11.04
N CYS A 99 3.80 -6.24 -10.27
CA CYS A 99 2.85 -7.23 -10.74
C CYS A 99 1.48 -7.03 -10.10
N ILE A 100 0.49 -7.62 -10.75
CA ILE A 100 -0.86 -7.81 -10.22
C ILE A 100 -1.08 -9.31 -10.10
N ILE A 101 -1.65 -9.74 -8.99
CA ILE A 101 -2.10 -11.11 -8.77
C ILE A 101 -3.61 -11.13 -8.63
N THR A 102 -4.25 -12.17 -9.16
CA THR A 102 -5.70 -12.38 -9.06
C THR A 102 -6.03 -13.85 -9.35
N ASP A 103 -7.09 -14.36 -8.71
CA ASP A 103 -7.69 -15.66 -9.02
C ASP A 103 -8.83 -15.54 -10.06
N ASP A 104 -9.19 -14.31 -10.47
CA ASP A 104 -10.18 -14.07 -11.52
C ASP A 104 -9.52 -14.19 -12.91
N GLU A 105 -9.82 -15.30 -13.60
CA GLU A 105 -9.26 -15.61 -14.93
C GLU A 105 -9.67 -14.55 -15.97
N GLY A 106 -10.89 -14.01 -15.89
CA GLY A 106 -11.37 -12.96 -16.78
C GLY A 106 -10.57 -11.68 -16.62
N LEU A 107 -10.39 -11.23 -15.38
CA LEU A 107 -9.56 -10.08 -15.04
C LEU A 107 -8.10 -10.31 -15.45
N ALA A 108 -7.56 -11.50 -15.18
CA ALA A 108 -6.18 -11.83 -15.57
C ALA A 108 -5.96 -11.76 -17.08
N LYS A 109 -6.94 -12.21 -17.88
CA LYS A 109 -6.90 -12.10 -19.33
C LYS A 109 -6.94 -10.65 -19.78
N GLU A 110 -7.88 -9.87 -19.28
CA GLU A 110 -8.03 -8.43 -19.60
C GLU A 110 -6.75 -7.64 -19.27
N LEU A 111 -6.18 -7.83 -18.07
CA LEU A 111 -4.93 -7.20 -17.65
C LEU A 111 -3.74 -7.57 -18.55
N LYS A 112 -3.65 -8.83 -18.98
CA LYS A 112 -2.61 -9.28 -19.94
C LYS A 112 -2.77 -8.61 -21.30
N GLU A 113 -3.99 -8.41 -21.74
CA GLU A 113 -4.30 -7.70 -22.98
C GLU A 113 -3.95 -6.21 -22.87
N GLN A 114 -4.39 -5.53 -21.80
CA GLN A 114 -4.10 -4.12 -21.57
C GLN A 114 -2.62 -3.81 -21.31
N ARG A 115 -1.86 -4.76 -20.79
CA ARG A 115 -0.42 -4.63 -20.55
C ARG A 115 0.39 -4.32 -21.81
N SER A 116 -0.12 -4.67 -22.99
CA SER A 116 0.58 -4.52 -24.25
C SER A 116 -0.12 -3.48 -25.12
N TRP A 117 0.66 -2.80 -25.98
CA TRP A 117 0.07 -1.89 -26.98
C TRP A 117 -0.89 -2.64 -27.90
N LYS A 118 -1.99 -1.96 -28.23
CA LYS A 118 -3.03 -2.45 -29.14
C LYS A 118 -3.25 -1.42 -30.25
N GLU A 119 -3.46 -1.88 -31.47
CA GLU A 119 -3.65 -1.02 -32.64
C GLU A 119 -5.01 -0.33 -32.63
N ASN A 120 -6.07 -1.02 -32.17
CA ASN A 120 -7.45 -0.56 -32.26
C ASN A 120 -8.16 -0.43 -30.90
N ASP A 121 -7.41 -0.38 -29.81
CA ASP A 121 -7.96 -0.32 -28.47
C ASP A 121 -6.95 0.32 -27.49
N VAL A 122 -7.43 0.70 -26.29
CA VAL A 122 -6.56 1.22 -25.24
C VAL A 122 -5.66 0.11 -24.71
N GLY A 123 -4.35 0.26 -24.90
CA GLY A 123 -3.34 -0.60 -24.34
C GLY A 123 -2.19 0.23 -23.80
N PHE A 124 -1.52 -0.30 -22.77
CA PHE A 124 -0.39 0.34 -22.11
C PHE A 124 0.89 -0.44 -22.40
N ASN A 125 2.03 0.21 -22.36
CA ASN A 125 3.31 -0.47 -22.55
C ASN A 125 3.92 -0.85 -21.19
N PHE A 126 3.21 -1.65 -20.40
CA PHE A 126 3.53 -2.02 -19.01
C PHE A 126 4.20 -3.39 -18.89
N ARG A 127 5.07 -3.73 -19.82
CA ARG A 127 5.78 -5.02 -19.81
C ARG A 127 7.04 -4.93 -18.95
N MET A 128 7.18 -5.87 -18.01
CA MET A 128 8.43 -6.06 -17.29
C MET A 128 9.51 -6.62 -18.23
N ALA A 129 10.72 -6.09 -18.18
CA ALA A 129 11.86 -6.67 -18.91
C ALA A 129 12.18 -8.09 -18.40
N ASN A 130 12.46 -9.02 -19.31
CA ASN A 130 12.74 -10.42 -18.96
C ASN A 130 13.91 -10.58 -17.98
N VAL A 131 14.93 -9.73 -18.05
CA VAL A 131 16.05 -9.75 -17.10
C VAL A 131 15.57 -9.44 -15.68
N ASN A 132 14.68 -8.46 -15.50
CA ASN A 132 14.09 -8.15 -14.20
C ASN A 132 13.22 -9.32 -13.70
N ALA A 133 12.39 -9.90 -14.56
CA ALA A 133 11.56 -11.06 -14.19
C ALA A 133 12.41 -12.24 -13.72
N ARG A 134 13.51 -12.54 -14.40
CA ARG A 134 14.44 -13.62 -14.01
C ARG A 134 15.14 -13.34 -12.70
N PHE A 135 15.59 -12.09 -12.52
CA PHE A 135 16.24 -11.65 -11.29
C PHE A 135 15.28 -11.70 -10.08
N LEU A 136 14.06 -11.20 -10.25
CA LEU A 136 13.02 -11.26 -9.21
C LEU A 136 12.66 -12.71 -8.86
N SER A 137 12.54 -13.60 -9.84
CA SER A 137 12.30 -15.04 -9.61
C SER A 137 13.41 -15.69 -8.79
N LEU A 138 14.67 -15.25 -8.96
CA LEU A 138 15.79 -15.71 -8.14
C LEU A 138 15.68 -15.14 -6.71
N LYS A 139 15.48 -13.82 -6.56
CA LYS A 139 15.33 -13.18 -5.24
C LYS A 139 14.19 -13.78 -4.42
N LEU A 140 13.07 -14.10 -5.08
CA LEU A 140 11.89 -14.68 -4.41
C LEU A 140 12.22 -16.01 -3.70
N LYS A 141 13.15 -16.80 -4.24
CA LYS A 141 13.56 -18.07 -3.61
C LYS A 141 14.28 -17.87 -2.27
N TYR A 142 15.03 -16.77 -2.14
CA TYR A 142 15.79 -16.43 -0.92
C TYR A 142 15.05 -15.45 0.00
N TYR A 143 13.90 -14.96 -0.43
CA TYR A 143 13.17 -13.95 0.34
C TYR A 143 12.69 -14.43 1.72
N PRO A 144 12.32 -15.71 1.93
CA PRO A 144 12.02 -16.22 3.28
C PRO A 144 13.15 -16.02 4.28
N GLU A 145 14.42 -16.18 3.84
CA GLU A 145 15.60 -15.94 4.69
C GLU A 145 15.76 -14.45 5.03
N VAL A 146 15.52 -13.58 4.04
CA VAL A 146 15.51 -12.12 4.25
C VAL A 146 14.42 -11.72 5.24
N LEU A 147 13.22 -12.28 5.13
CA LEU A 147 12.13 -12.02 6.08
C LEU A 147 12.49 -12.48 7.49
N LYS A 148 13.11 -13.63 7.63
CA LYS A 148 13.58 -14.14 8.93
C LYS A 148 14.57 -13.16 9.56
N ALA A 149 15.60 -12.73 8.82
CA ALA A 149 16.59 -11.77 9.32
C ALA A 149 15.96 -10.43 9.71
N LYS A 150 15.01 -9.92 8.91
CA LYS A 150 14.27 -8.70 9.25
C LYS A 150 13.44 -8.84 10.54
N LYS A 151 12.78 -9.97 10.74
CA LYS A 151 12.02 -10.26 11.97
C LYS A 151 12.94 -10.30 13.21
N GLU A 152 14.14 -10.85 13.07
CA GLU A 152 15.14 -10.87 14.15
C GLU A 152 15.61 -9.45 14.52
N ILE A 153 15.89 -8.60 13.52
CA ILE A 153 16.24 -7.19 13.72
C ILE A 153 15.07 -6.42 14.36
N ALA A 154 13.84 -6.62 13.83
CA ALA A 154 12.66 -5.97 14.37
C ALA A 154 12.43 -6.32 15.85
N LYS A 155 12.58 -7.60 16.21
CA LYS A 155 12.49 -8.03 17.60
C LYS A 155 13.47 -7.30 18.51
N TYR A 156 14.71 -7.08 18.06
CA TYR A 156 15.68 -6.29 18.83
C TYR A 156 15.23 -4.83 18.99
N TYR A 157 14.65 -4.23 17.93
CA TYR A 157 14.11 -2.87 18.00
C TYR A 157 12.89 -2.78 18.92
N ASP A 158 11.98 -3.77 18.89
CA ASP A 158 10.79 -3.81 19.75
C ASP A 158 11.12 -3.81 21.25
N GLU A 159 12.31 -4.31 21.63
CA GLU A 159 12.80 -4.31 23.02
C GLU A 159 13.29 -2.91 23.47
N HIS A 160 13.53 -1.97 22.54
CA HIS A 160 14.19 -0.69 22.82
C HIS A 160 13.45 0.54 22.29
N LEU A 161 12.49 0.37 21.39
CA LEU A 161 11.80 1.45 20.69
C LEU A 161 10.30 1.23 20.72
N ASP A 162 9.55 2.32 20.83
CA ASP A 162 8.10 2.29 20.57
C ASP A 162 7.86 2.20 19.06
N TYR A 163 7.11 1.18 18.65
CA TYR A 163 6.81 0.86 17.26
C TYR A 163 5.31 0.80 17.03
N CYS A 164 4.89 0.83 15.76
CA CYS A 164 3.49 0.58 15.42
C CYS A 164 3.07 -0.83 15.84
N HIS A 165 1.83 -0.95 16.27
CA HIS A 165 1.28 -2.23 16.70
C HIS A 165 1.14 -3.19 15.53
N VAL A 166 1.41 -4.46 15.79
CA VAL A 166 1.14 -5.58 14.87
C VAL A 166 0.01 -6.41 15.47
N ASP A 167 -1.10 -6.53 14.77
CA ASP A 167 -2.26 -7.25 15.26
C ASP A 167 -1.97 -8.76 15.41
N LYS A 168 -2.71 -9.39 16.33
CA LYS A 168 -2.59 -10.82 16.55
C LYS A 168 -2.92 -11.58 15.26
N GLY A 169 -2.04 -12.49 14.88
CA GLY A 169 -2.16 -13.28 13.65
C GLY A 169 -1.57 -12.62 12.40
N VAL A 170 -1.07 -11.39 12.50
CA VAL A 170 -0.34 -10.74 11.41
C VAL A 170 1.14 -11.14 11.47
N GLU A 171 1.64 -11.64 10.35
CA GLU A 171 3.06 -11.83 10.09
C GLU A 171 3.58 -10.63 9.30
N HIS A 172 4.13 -9.64 10.02
CA HIS A 172 4.66 -8.40 9.45
C HIS A 172 5.94 -8.68 8.63
N SER A 173 6.11 -8.01 7.48
CA SER A 173 7.29 -8.18 6.61
C SER A 173 8.40 -7.16 6.86
N TYR A 174 8.16 -6.16 7.71
CA TYR A 174 9.12 -5.13 8.07
C TYR A 174 9.82 -4.51 6.86
N HIS A 175 9.01 -4.05 5.90
CA HIS A 175 9.54 -3.26 4.78
C HIS A 175 10.23 -2.00 5.30
N ILE A 176 9.57 -1.32 6.23
CA ILE A 176 10.09 -0.20 7.01
C ILE A 176 9.77 -0.49 8.47
N TYR A 177 10.65 -0.06 9.38
CA TYR A 177 10.41 0.01 10.81
C TYR A 177 10.21 1.49 11.18
N PRO A 178 8.97 2.02 11.18
CA PRO A 178 8.71 3.42 11.47
C PRO A 178 8.77 3.66 12.98
N ILE A 179 9.32 4.79 13.39
CA ILE A 179 9.27 5.28 14.76
C ILE A 179 8.64 6.67 14.76
N LEU A 180 7.85 6.97 15.77
CA LEU A 180 7.34 8.32 16.02
C LEU A 180 8.27 9.05 16.96
N HIS A 181 8.64 10.28 16.62
CA HIS A 181 9.45 11.11 17.47
C HIS A 181 9.01 12.58 17.39
N ARG A 182 8.84 13.24 18.54
CA ARG A 182 8.34 14.61 18.63
C ARG A 182 9.22 15.63 17.90
N ASP A 183 10.52 15.41 17.87
CA ASP A 183 11.51 16.24 17.18
C ASP A 183 12.29 15.37 16.18
N ARG A 184 11.58 14.94 15.15
CA ARG A 184 12.13 14.04 14.12
C ARG A 184 13.27 14.67 13.33
N GLU A 185 13.23 15.99 13.11
CA GLU A 185 14.30 16.69 12.38
C GLU A 185 15.63 16.63 13.13
N ASN A 186 15.59 16.89 14.43
CA ASN A 186 16.78 16.79 15.27
C ASN A 186 17.28 15.35 15.40
N LEU A 187 16.35 14.40 15.54
CA LEU A 187 16.71 12.98 15.57
C LEU A 187 17.43 12.57 14.27
N ILE A 188 16.88 12.88 13.11
CA ILE A 188 17.48 12.59 11.80
C ILE A 188 18.86 13.23 11.70
N ARG A 189 18.99 14.53 12.06
CA ARG A 189 20.27 15.24 12.01
C ARG A 189 21.33 14.60 12.89
N ARG A 190 20.97 14.16 14.11
CA ARG A 190 21.90 13.55 15.06
C ARG A 190 22.33 12.14 14.66
N CYS A 191 21.41 11.37 14.05
CA CYS A 191 21.66 9.97 13.70
C CYS A 191 22.28 9.80 12.29
N ASN A 192 22.17 10.78 11.40
CA ASN A 192 22.56 10.62 9.98
C ASN A 192 24.07 10.41 9.74
N GLU A 193 24.92 10.63 10.75
CA GLU A 193 26.35 10.29 10.65
C GLU A 193 26.57 8.76 10.75
N GLU A 194 25.71 8.07 11.49
CA GLU A 194 25.82 6.62 11.74
C GLU A 194 24.66 5.82 11.15
N LEU A 195 23.45 6.39 11.15
CA LEU A 195 22.20 5.74 10.72
C LEU A 195 21.49 6.61 9.67
N GLN A 196 21.19 6.05 8.52
CA GLN A 196 20.43 6.73 7.46
C GLN A 196 18.94 6.73 7.77
N LEU A 197 18.49 7.60 8.68
CA LEU A 197 17.07 7.79 8.94
C LEU A 197 16.41 8.59 7.81
N LYS A 198 15.21 8.21 7.43
CA LYS A 198 14.40 8.88 6.39
C LYS A 198 12.99 9.12 6.88
N LYS A 199 12.40 10.23 6.44
CA LYS A 199 10.97 10.47 6.65
C LYS A 199 10.15 9.61 5.68
N HIS A 200 9.13 8.93 6.21
CA HIS A 200 8.16 8.17 5.46
C HIS A 200 6.75 8.39 6.04
N TYR A 201 6.04 9.46 5.63
CA TYR A 201 6.31 10.39 4.54
C TYR A 201 6.32 11.83 5.07
N ASP A 202 6.84 12.80 4.26
CA ASP A 202 6.87 14.22 4.64
C ASP A 202 5.48 14.83 4.73
N LYS A 203 4.58 14.41 3.85
CA LYS A 203 3.20 14.91 3.76
C LYS A 203 2.25 13.75 3.49
N PRO A 204 1.07 13.76 4.12
CA PRO A 204 0.02 12.81 3.79
C PRO A 204 -0.49 13.04 2.37
N VAL A 205 -1.01 11.97 1.76
CA VAL A 205 -1.44 11.98 0.36
C VAL A 205 -2.56 13.00 0.08
N HIS A 206 -3.47 13.19 1.03
CA HIS A 206 -4.58 14.13 0.90
C HIS A 206 -4.13 15.61 0.91
N HIS A 207 -2.91 15.91 1.37
CA HIS A 207 -2.32 17.25 1.23
C HIS A 207 -1.70 17.50 -0.15
N ASN A 208 -1.71 16.52 -1.05
CA ASN A 208 -1.20 16.71 -2.40
C ASN A 208 -2.23 17.51 -3.22
N PRO A 209 -1.85 18.66 -3.81
CA PRO A 209 -2.76 19.48 -4.63
C PRO A 209 -3.43 18.72 -5.79
N ALA A 210 -2.87 17.58 -6.21
CA ALA A 210 -3.48 16.74 -7.23
C ALA A 210 -4.84 16.16 -6.82
N PHE A 211 -5.13 16.07 -5.51
CA PHE A 211 -6.41 15.60 -4.99
C PHE A 211 -7.40 16.74 -4.67
N HIS A 212 -6.99 18.01 -4.82
CA HIS A 212 -7.83 19.20 -4.65
C HIS A 212 -8.39 19.70 -5.99
N PHE A 213 -8.64 18.81 -6.95
CA PHE A 213 -9.21 19.22 -8.23
C PHE A 213 -10.66 19.67 -8.08
N THR A 214 -10.90 20.92 -8.51
CA THR A 214 -12.25 21.43 -8.73
C THR A 214 -12.85 20.81 -9.99
N SER A 215 -14.15 20.58 -9.98
CA SER A 215 -14.93 20.16 -11.15
C SER A 215 -14.72 21.06 -12.38
N SER A 216 -14.34 22.32 -12.16
CA SER A 216 -14.06 23.31 -13.22
C SER A 216 -12.75 23.06 -13.98
N LYS A 217 -11.85 22.20 -13.49
CA LYS A 217 -10.57 21.89 -14.15
C LYS A 217 -10.52 20.48 -14.75
N CYS A 218 -11.48 19.63 -14.43
CA CYS A 218 -11.58 18.29 -15.00
C CYS A 218 -12.77 18.23 -15.95
N SER A 219 -12.52 18.25 -17.26
CA SER A 219 -13.59 18.13 -18.27
C SER A 219 -14.32 16.78 -18.26
N TYR A 220 -13.91 15.85 -17.41
CA TYR A 220 -14.44 14.48 -17.33
C TYR A 220 -15.11 14.12 -15.99
N CYS A 221 -15.01 14.94 -14.95
CA CYS A 221 -15.64 14.67 -13.66
C CYS A 221 -16.64 15.78 -13.30
N SER A 222 -17.87 15.35 -13.01
CA SER A 222 -18.96 16.22 -12.54
C SER A 222 -19.05 16.33 -11.01
N ALA A 223 -17.99 15.97 -10.29
CA ALA A 223 -17.99 15.93 -8.83
C ALA A 223 -17.78 17.33 -8.22
N GLU A 224 -18.60 17.68 -7.24
CA GLU A 224 -18.41 18.84 -6.36
C GLU A 224 -17.12 18.68 -5.55
N GLU A 225 -16.45 19.82 -5.28
CA GLU A 225 -15.21 19.84 -4.48
C GLU A 225 -15.44 19.32 -3.06
N LYS A 226 -14.71 18.25 -2.69
CA LYS A 226 -14.29 18.08 -1.30
C LYS A 226 -12.85 18.56 -1.20
N THR A 227 -12.67 19.77 -0.69
CA THR A 227 -11.33 20.36 -0.48
C THR A 227 -10.79 20.10 0.93
N ASP A 228 -11.63 19.62 1.84
CA ASP A 228 -11.28 19.38 3.24
C ASP A 228 -11.51 17.92 3.59
N PHE A 229 -10.41 17.17 3.65
CA PHE A 229 -10.41 15.80 4.13
C PHE A 229 -10.08 15.82 5.62
N ASP A 230 -11.05 15.44 6.47
CA ASP A 230 -10.85 15.32 7.91
C ASP A 230 -10.21 13.96 8.24
N LEU A 231 -8.89 13.94 8.31
CA LEU A 231 -8.08 12.76 8.62
C LEU A 231 -7.17 13.02 9.83
N PRO A 232 -7.75 13.18 11.04
CA PRO A 232 -7.03 13.69 12.20
C PRO A 232 -5.88 12.80 12.66
N ILE A 233 -5.99 11.48 12.50
CA ILE A 233 -4.93 10.55 12.88
C ILE A 233 -3.77 10.64 11.88
N THR A 234 -4.07 10.62 10.59
CA THR A 234 -3.07 10.80 9.53
C THR A 234 -2.32 12.11 9.68
N ASP A 235 -3.02 13.21 9.95
CA ASP A 235 -2.43 14.54 10.15
C ASP A 235 -1.57 14.63 11.42
N LYS A 236 -1.99 13.96 12.49
CA LYS A 236 -1.23 13.89 13.74
C LYS A 236 0.10 13.14 13.55
N ILE A 237 0.06 12.00 12.86
CA ILE A 237 1.22 11.12 12.69
C ILE A 237 2.23 11.69 11.68
N SER A 238 1.77 12.46 10.70
CA SER A 238 2.63 13.04 9.66
C SER A 238 3.43 14.27 10.13
N LYS A 239 3.08 14.87 11.28
CA LYS A 239 3.81 15.99 11.89
C LYS A 239 5.00 15.52 12.69
#